data_0cb2ddd7c0aa5c7fed0f86b537659c02
#
_entry.id   0cb2ddd7c0aa5c7fed0f86b537659c02
#
_cell.length_a   1.000
_cell.length_b   1.000
_cell.length_c   1.000
_cell.angle_alpha   90.00
_cell.angle_beta   90.00
_cell.angle_gamma   90.00
#
_symmetry.space_group_name_H-M   'P 1'
#
loop_
_entity.id
_entity.type
_entity.pdbx_description
1 polymer ?
#
loop_
_entity_poly.entity_id
_entity_poly.type
_entity_poly.pdbx_seq_one_letter_code
_entity_poly.pdbx_strand_id
1 'polypeptide(L)'
;RLHPGTDVVPVEFVAVRAASHTRADHHGLLVANALAQAQALMQGRTDPGGHRHFIGNRPSTFLLLDALTPASLGALIALQEHRVFVSGSVWGIDSFDQWGVELGKVLAADIAPRLTSGDATGLDGSTAGLLARLRG
;
A
#
# COMPACT_ATOMS: atom_id res chain seq x y z
N ARG A 1 -0.19 -2.73 13.22
CA ARG A 1 0.30 -3.80 14.12
C ARG A 1 -0.13 -5.16 13.56
N LEU A 2 0.83 -5.92 13.01
CA LEU A 2 0.54 -7.22 12.37
C LEU A 2 0.43 -8.38 13.38
N HIS A 3 1.09 -8.29 14.51
CA HIS A 3 1.11 -9.34 15.53
C HIS A 3 -0.03 -9.27 16.56
N PRO A 4 -0.34 -8.11 17.16
CA PRO A 4 -1.34 -8.04 18.23
C PRO A 4 -2.78 -7.83 17.73
N GLY A 5 -3.02 -7.84 16.42
CA GLY A 5 -4.36 -7.70 15.86
C GLY A 5 -5.20 -8.96 16.04
N THR A 6 -6.51 -8.81 16.20
CA THR A 6 -7.48 -9.91 16.23
C THR A 6 -7.65 -10.55 14.85
N ASP A 7 -7.55 -9.74 13.80
CA ASP A 7 -7.69 -10.20 12.43
C ASP A 7 -6.35 -10.68 11.86
N VAL A 8 -6.40 -11.76 11.10
CA VAL A 8 -5.24 -12.28 10.39
C VAL A 8 -5.12 -11.58 9.04
N VAL A 9 -4.11 -10.73 8.91
CA VAL A 9 -3.81 -10.02 7.66
C VAL A 9 -2.64 -10.71 6.98
N PRO A 10 -2.82 -11.28 5.78
CA PRO A 10 -1.73 -11.81 4.96
C PRO A 10 -0.75 -10.70 4.57
N VAL A 11 0.54 -10.98 4.65
CA VAL A 11 1.61 -10.02 4.31
C VAL A 11 2.40 -10.54 3.13
N GLU A 12 2.72 -9.66 2.20
CA GLU A 12 3.62 -9.97 1.10
C GLU A 12 4.92 -9.18 1.25
N PHE A 13 6.03 -9.89 1.21
CA PHE A 13 7.37 -9.32 1.17
C PHE A 13 7.87 -9.41 -0.27
N VAL A 14 8.41 -8.32 -0.78
CA VAL A 14 9.10 -8.30 -2.08
C VAL A 14 10.55 -7.93 -1.85
N ALA A 15 11.46 -8.76 -2.29
CA ALA A 15 12.90 -8.51 -2.21
C ALA A 15 13.59 -8.84 -3.53
N VAL A 16 14.77 -8.30 -3.73
CA VAL A 16 15.62 -8.62 -4.86
C VAL A 16 16.88 -9.35 -4.40
N ARG A 17 17.31 -10.35 -5.16
CA ARG A 17 18.51 -11.12 -4.88
C ARG A 17 19.77 -10.30 -5.07
N ALA A 18 19.87 -9.56 -6.17
CA ALA A 18 21.03 -8.75 -6.51
C ALA A 18 20.73 -7.26 -6.31
N ALA A 19 21.58 -6.58 -5.54
CA ALA A 19 21.51 -5.13 -5.40
C ALA A 19 21.88 -4.44 -6.72
N SER A 20 21.14 -3.38 -7.07
CA SER A 20 21.44 -2.51 -8.22
C SER A 20 22.38 -1.35 -7.88
N HIS A 21 22.94 -1.33 -6.66
CA HIS A 21 23.80 -0.27 -6.13
C HIS A 21 25.02 -0.86 -5.41
N THR A 22 26.00 -0.01 -5.13
CA THR A 22 27.28 -0.40 -4.52
C THR A 22 27.24 -0.59 -2.99
N ARG A 23 26.12 -0.35 -2.33
CA ARG A 23 25.96 -0.48 -0.87
C ARG A 23 25.48 -1.90 -0.50
N ALA A 24 26.38 -2.85 -0.63
CA ALA A 24 26.07 -4.27 -0.38
C ALA A 24 25.67 -4.55 1.07
N ASP A 25 26.26 -3.84 2.04
CA ASP A 25 25.92 -3.88 3.46
C ASP A 25 24.47 -3.48 3.73
N HIS A 26 24.00 -2.40 3.14
CA HIS A 26 22.61 -1.96 3.24
C HIS A 26 21.63 -2.96 2.64
N HIS A 27 21.98 -3.53 1.48
CA HIS A 27 21.16 -4.54 0.84
C HIS A 27 21.03 -5.79 1.70
N GLY A 28 22.14 -6.27 2.24
CA GLY A 28 22.16 -7.42 3.15
C GLY A 28 21.27 -7.21 4.38
N LEU A 29 21.38 -6.03 5.01
CA LEU A 29 20.53 -5.66 6.16
C LEU A 29 19.03 -5.60 5.79
N LEU A 30 18.69 -5.05 4.63
CA LEU A 30 17.31 -4.95 4.16
C LEU A 30 16.71 -6.34 3.95
N VAL A 31 17.42 -7.24 3.26
CA VAL A 31 16.96 -8.60 3.03
C VAL A 31 16.88 -9.38 4.35
N ALA A 32 17.87 -9.24 5.23
CA ALA A 32 17.86 -9.89 6.55
C ALA A 32 16.65 -9.44 7.38
N ASN A 33 16.31 -8.14 7.37
CA ASN A 33 15.12 -7.64 8.05
C ASN A 33 13.83 -8.20 7.46
N ALA A 34 13.70 -8.29 6.15
CA ALA A 34 12.52 -8.86 5.50
C ALA A 34 12.34 -10.34 5.88
N LEU A 35 13.42 -11.11 5.85
CA LEU A 35 13.41 -12.53 6.27
C LEU A 35 13.07 -12.67 7.75
N ALA A 36 13.65 -11.83 8.61
CA ALA A 36 13.37 -11.86 10.05
C ALA A 36 11.90 -11.54 10.36
N GLN A 37 11.30 -10.59 9.65
CA GLN A 37 9.88 -10.29 9.81
C GLN A 37 8.99 -11.45 9.34
N ALA A 38 9.29 -12.05 8.20
CA ALA A 38 8.57 -13.23 7.72
C ALA A 38 8.68 -14.40 8.71
N GLN A 39 9.87 -14.64 9.24
CA GLN A 39 10.11 -15.66 10.28
C GLN A 39 9.34 -15.36 11.57
N ALA A 40 9.34 -14.12 12.03
CA ALA A 40 8.61 -13.71 13.23
C ALA A 40 7.10 -13.86 13.07
N LEU A 41 6.54 -13.55 11.90
CA LEU A 41 5.12 -13.79 11.58
C LEU A 41 4.79 -15.29 11.61
N MET A 42 5.67 -16.13 11.08
CA MET A 42 5.46 -17.58 11.02
C MET A 42 5.61 -18.25 12.39
N GLN A 43 6.71 -18.01 13.09
CA GLN A 43 7.05 -18.72 14.32
C GLN A 43 6.49 -18.06 15.57
N GLY A 44 6.37 -16.75 15.57
CA GLY A 44 6.06 -15.99 16.78
C GLY A 44 7.17 -16.03 17.82
N ARG A 45 6.84 -15.61 19.03
CA ARG A 45 7.72 -15.63 20.19
C ARG A 45 6.92 -15.69 21.48
N THR A 46 7.20 -16.65 22.33
CA THR A 46 6.64 -16.68 23.68
C THR A 46 7.47 -15.77 24.59
N ASP A 47 6.78 -14.91 25.34
CA ASP A 47 7.38 -14.07 26.37
C ASP A 47 6.69 -14.33 27.71
N PRO A 48 7.41 -14.82 28.73
CA PRO A 48 6.84 -15.08 30.04
C PRO A 48 6.23 -13.84 30.71
N GLY A 49 6.75 -12.65 30.38
CA GLY A 49 6.22 -11.36 30.84
C GLY A 49 4.96 -10.87 30.13
N GLY A 50 4.54 -11.53 29.07
CA GLY A 50 3.30 -11.27 28.34
C GLY A 50 3.33 -10.06 27.38
N HIS A 51 4.16 -9.07 27.63
CA HIS A 51 4.20 -7.83 26.84
C HIS A 51 4.82 -7.98 25.44
N ARG A 52 5.66 -8.98 25.25
CA ARG A 52 6.37 -9.29 24.00
C ARG A 52 5.96 -10.62 23.42
N HIS A 53 4.75 -11.09 23.75
CA HIS A 53 4.20 -12.31 23.21
C HIS A 53 3.70 -12.06 21.77
N PHE A 54 4.19 -12.85 20.84
CA PHE A 54 3.76 -12.85 19.43
C PHE A 54 3.27 -14.27 19.10
N ILE A 55 2.02 -14.38 18.74
CA ILE A 55 1.32 -15.66 18.55
C ILE A 55 1.97 -16.50 17.45
N GLY A 56 2.52 -15.87 16.41
CA GLY A 56 2.97 -16.58 15.22
C GLY A 56 1.81 -17.07 14.35
N ASN A 57 2.08 -18.06 13.50
CA ASN A 57 1.10 -18.65 12.58
C ASN A 57 0.35 -17.58 11.75
N ARG A 58 1.06 -16.53 11.35
CA ARG A 58 0.55 -15.44 10.48
C ARG A 58 1.03 -15.70 9.06
N PRO A 59 0.12 -15.80 8.08
CA PRO A 59 0.49 -16.11 6.71
C PRO A 59 1.30 -14.97 6.09
N SER A 60 2.34 -15.32 5.38
CA SER A 60 3.09 -14.39 4.55
C SER A 60 3.57 -15.06 3.27
N THR A 61 3.71 -14.26 2.23
CA THR A 61 4.30 -14.66 0.95
C THR A 61 5.60 -13.89 0.74
N PHE A 62 6.61 -14.55 0.21
CA PHE A 62 7.88 -13.90 -0.10
C PHE A 62 8.15 -14.00 -1.59
N LEU A 63 8.11 -12.87 -2.31
CA LEU A 63 8.45 -12.75 -3.72
C LEU A 63 9.92 -12.33 -3.83
N LEU A 64 10.73 -13.22 -4.37
CA LEU A 64 12.16 -12.96 -4.59
C LEU A 64 12.41 -12.75 -6.08
N LEU A 65 12.75 -11.53 -6.46
CA LEU A 65 13.17 -11.18 -7.81
C LEU A 65 14.68 -11.35 -7.95
N ASP A 66 15.16 -11.75 -9.12
CA ASP A 66 16.61 -11.85 -9.37
C ASP A 66 17.28 -10.48 -9.31
N ALA A 67 16.68 -9.48 -9.93
CA ALA A 67 17.13 -8.09 -9.93
C ALA A 67 15.93 -7.15 -10.13
N LEU A 68 16.05 -5.91 -9.65
CA LEU A 68 15.08 -4.86 -9.95
C LEU A 68 15.46 -4.20 -11.29
N THR A 69 14.73 -4.58 -12.32
CA THR A 69 14.84 -4.02 -13.67
C THR A 69 13.50 -3.45 -14.09
N PRO A 70 13.41 -2.61 -15.14
CA PRO A 70 12.12 -2.16 -15.69
C PRO A 70 11.21 -3.33 -16.05
N ALA A 71 11.75 -4.42 -16.57
CA ALA A 71 10.99 -5.61 -16.93
C ALA A 71 10.44 -6.34 -15.69
N SER A 72 11.27 -6.58 -14.67
CA SER A 72 10.81 -7.24 -13.44
C SER A 72 9.82 -6.39 -12.64
N LEU A 73 10.00 -5.06 -12.64
CA LEU A 73 9.03 -4.14 -12.04
C LEU A 73 7.69 -4.16 -12.80
N GLY A 74 7.73 -4.09 -14.12
CA GLY A 74 6.52 -4.20 -14.95
C GLY A 74 5.78 -5.52 -14.75
N ALA A 75 6.52 -6.64 -14.66
CA ALA A 75 5.95 -7.94 -14.36
C ALA A 75 5.31 -7.99 -12.95
N LEU A 76 5.94 -7.38 -11.95
CA LEU A 76 5.39 -7.28 -10.60
C LEU A 76 4.08 -6.47 -10.58
N ILE A 77 4.03 -5.32 -11.27
CA ILE A 77 2.82 -4.51 -11.39
C ILE A 77 1.71 -5.32 -12.06
N ALA A 78 1.98 -5.96 -13.19
CA ALA A 78 1.02 -6.78 -13.89
C ALA A 78 0.52 -7.95 -13.03
N LEU A 79 1.39 -8.58 -12.24
CA LEU A 79 1.01 -9.62 -11.28
C LEU A 79 -0.02 -9.08 -10.26
N GLN A 80 0.20 -7.89 -9.71
CA GLN A 80 -0.72 -7.30 -8.73
C GLN A 80 -2.07 -6.93 -9.37
N GLU A 81 -2.06 -6.38 -10.58
CA GLU A 81 -3.29 -6.09 -11.33
C GLU A 81 -4.11 -7.36 -11.61
N HIS A 82 -3.45 -8.44 -12.05
CA HIS A 82 -4.11 -9.73 -12.26
C HIS A 82 -4.67 -10.30 -10.96
N ARG A 83 -3.97 -10.17 -9.85
CA ARG A 83 -4.47 -10.61 -8.53
C ARG A 83 -5.74 -9.86 -8.13
N VAL A 84 -5.78 -8.54 -8.32
CA VAL A 84 -6.99 -7.73 -8.06
C VAL A 84 -8.13 -8.19 -8.94
N PHE A 85 -7.90 -8.38 -10.23
CA PHE A 85 -8.91 -8.87 -11.19
C PHE A 85 -9.45 -10.25 -10.80
N VAL A 86 -8.55 -11.20 -10.54
CA VAL A 86 -8.95 -12.57 -10.16
C VAL A 86 -9.72 -12.58 -8.85
N SER A 87 -9.24 -11.82 -7.84
CA SER A 87 -9.95 -11.72 -6.55
C SER A 87 -11.34 -11.15 -6.72
N GLY A 88 -11.51 -10.10 -7.54
CA GLY A 88 -12.82 -9.54 -7.85
C GLY A 88 -13.73 -10.53 -8.54
N SER A 89 -13.21 -11.28 -9.53
CA SER A 89 -13.96 -12.34 -10.19
C SER A 89 -14.43 -13.43 -9.23
N VAL A 90 -13.57 -13.85 -8.29
CA VAL A 90 -13.91 -14.85 -7.27
C VAL A 90 -14.97 -14.32 -6.31
N TRP A 91 -14.91 -13.05 -5.94
CA TRP A 91 -15.85 -12.43 -5.00
C TRP A 91 -17.11 -11.89 -5.67
N GLY A 92 -17.17 -11.88 -7.02
CA GLY A 92 -18.31 -11.35 -7.77
C GLY A 92 -18.46 -9.84 -7.65
N ILE A 93 -17.35 -9.10 -7.61
CA ILE A 93 -17.32 -7.65 -7.54
C ILE A 93 -16.54 -7.05 -8.72
N ASP A 94 -16.84 -5.79 -9.05
CA ASP A 94 -16.14 -5.04 -10.10
C ASP A 94 -14.85 -4.43 -9.53
N SER A 95 -13.73 -5.13 -9.75
CA SER A 95 -12.43 -4.85 -9.11
C SER A 95 -11.89 -3.45 -9.37
N PHE A 96 -12.20 -2.84 -10.51
CA PHE A 96 -11.66 -1.54 -10.94
C PHE A 96 -12.70 -0.43 -10.90
N ASP A 97 -13.91 -0.69 -10.40
CA ASP A 97 -14.93 0.32 -10.20
C ASP A 97 -14.72 1.02 -8.84
N GLN A 98 -14.57 2.34 -8.89
CA GLN A 98 -14.26 3.16 -7.72
C GLN A 98 -15.20 4.37 -7.65
N TRP A 99 -16.43 4.15 -7.24
CA TRP A 99 -17.46 5.19 -7.13
C TRP A 99 -17.00 6.43 -6.34
N GLY A 100 -16.21 6.26 -5.30
CA GLY A 100 -15.63 7.38 -4.55
C GLY A 100 -14.65 8.24 -5.37
N VAL A 101 -13.91 7.63 -6.29
CA VAL A 101 -13.02 8.35 -7.21
C VAL A 101 -13.82 9.12 -8.27
N GLU A 102 -14.91 8.54 -8.77
CA GLU A 102 -15.79 9.23 -9.71
C GLU A 102 -16.43 10.49 -9.07
N LEU A 103 -16.91 10.39 -7.83
CA LEU A 103 -17.39 11.55 -7.09
C LEU A 103 -16.30 12.63 -6.96
N GLY A 104 -15.06 12.23 -6.63
CA GLY A 104 -13.92 13.15 -6.54
C GLY A 104 -13.64 13.88 -7.87
N LYS A 105 -13.73 13.19 -9.00
CA LYS A 105 -13.58 13.80 -10.34
C LYS A 105 -14.67 14.83 -10.64
N VAL A 106 -15.93 14.51 -10.33
CA VAL A 106 -17.06 15.42 -10.50
C VAL A 106 -16.87 16.70 -9.69
N LEU A 107 -16.52 16.56 -8.40
CA LEU A 107 -16.25 17.70 -7.52
C LEU A 107 -15.04 18.51 -7.99
N ALA A 108 -13.98 17.85 -8.43
CA ALA A 108 -12.80 18.54 -8.96
C ALA A 108 -13.11 19.33 -10.24
N ALA A 109 -13.94 18.79 -11.13
CA ALA A 109 -14.38 19.48 -12.35
C ALA A 109 -15.21 20.75 -12.05
N ASP A 110 -15.99 20.75 -10.96
CA ASP A 110 -16.71 21.93 -10.48
C ASP A 110 -15.76 22.97 -9.83
N ILE A 111 -14.80 22.52 -9.04
CA ILE A 111 -13.87 23.41 -8.32
C ILE A 111 -12.81 24.02 -9.25
N ALA A 112 -12.33 23.30 -10.24
CA ALA A 112 -11.23 23.76 -11.11
C ALA A 112 -11.46 25.14 -11.76
N PRO A 113 -12.60 25.46 -12.39
CA PRO A 113 -12.86 26.79 -12.93
C PRO A 113 -12.95 27.87 -11.83
N ARG A 114 -13.34 27.50 -10.63
CA ARG A 114 -13.46 28.42 -9.48
C ARG A 114 -12.12 28.87 -8.94
N LEU A 115 -11.05 28.12 -9.17
CA LEU A 115 -9.67 28.56 -8.87
C LEU A 115 -9.30 29.84 -9.66
N THR A 116 -9.86 30.02 -10.84
CA THR A 116 -9.63 31.22 -11.64
C THR A 116 -10.67 32.30 -11.34
N SER A 117 -11.97 31.95 -11.31
CA SER A 117 -13.05 32.96 -11.12
C SER A 117 -13.15 33.45 -9.68
N GLY A 118 -12.84 32.62 -8.67
CA GLY A 118 -13.04 32.93 -7.27
C GLY A 118 -14.46 32.77 -6.78
N ASP A 119 -15.34 32.21 -7.60
CA ASP A 119 -16.72 31.98 -7.21
C ASP A 119 -16.80 30.86 -6.15
N ALA A 120 -17.18 31.23 -4.95
CA ALA A 120 -17.37 30.32 -3.83
C ALA A 120 -18.86 29.97 -3.59
N THR A 121 -19.76 30.37 -4.50
CA THR A 121 -21.20 30.14 -4.35
C THR A 121 -21.49 28.64 -4.24
N GLY A 122 -22.19 28.23 -3.18
CA GLY A 122 -22.60 26.85 -2.94
C GLY A 122 -21.49 25.92 -2.45
N LEU A 123 -20.27 26.39 -2.24
CA LEU A 123 -19.22 25.63 -1.60
C LEU A 123 -19.40 25.61 -0.06
N ASP A 124 -18.93 24.54 0.57
CA ASP A 124 -18.82 24.50 2.03
C ASP A 124 -17.75 25.50 2.52
N GLY A 125 -17.84 25.88 3.80
CA GLY A 125 -16.98 26.91 4.39
C GLY A 125 -15.50 26.58 4.39
N SER A 126 -15.11 25.29 4.43
CA SER A 126 -13.72 24.85 4.34
C SER A 126 -13.17 25.03 2.93
N THR A 127 -13.89 24.53 1.94
CA THR A 127 -13.49 24.63 0.52
C THR A 127 -13.45 26.09 0.06
N ALA A 128 -14.46 26.89 0.42
CA ALA A 128 -14.50 28.32 0.13
C ALA A 128 -13.32 29.08 0.77
N GLY A 129 -13.02 28.80 2.03
CA GLY A 129 -11.89 29.40 2.74
C GLY A 129 -10.53 29.06 2.14
N LEU A 130 -10.36 27.81 1.69
CA LEU A 130 -9.13 27.38 0.98
C LEU A 130 -9.02 28.03 -0.39
N LEU A 131 -10.13 28.09 -1.15
CA LEU A 131 -10.17 28.76 -2.45
C LEU A 131 -9.74 30.23 -2.35
N ALA A 132 -10.25 30.96 -1.36
CA ALA A 132 -9.88 32.34 -1.12
C ALA A 132 -8.36 32.51 -0.82
N ARG A 133 -7.79 31.61 0.00
CA ARG A 133 -6.35 31.65 0.35
C ARG A 133 -5.43 31.28 -0.81
N LEU A 134 -5.87 30.41 -1.70
CA LEU A 134 -5.08 29.99 -2.87
C LEU A 134 -5.01 31.10 -3.94
N ARG A 135 -5.90 32.08 -3.88
CA ARG A 135 -5.96 33.21 -4.83
C ARG A 135 -5.31 34.50 -4.31
N GLY A 136 -5.11 34.64 -3.02
CA GLY A 136 -4.50 35.82 -2.38
C GLY A 136 -3.05 35.62 -2.14
#